data_ac922143781b033baa1a7c567d72ce3a
#
_entry.id   ac922143781b033baa1a7c567d72ce3a
#
_cell.length_a   1.000
_cell.length_b   1.000
_cell.length_c   1.000
_cell.angle_alpha   90.00
_cell.angle_beta   90.00
_cell.angle_gamma   90.00
#
_symmetry.space_group_name_H-M   'P 1'
#
loop_
_entity.id
_entity.type
_entity.pdbx_description
1 polymer ?
#
loop_
_entity_poly.entity_id
_entity_poly.type
_entity_poly.pdbx_seq_one_letter_code
_entity_poly.pdbx_strand_id
1 'polypeptide(L)'
;WVFTISRGGTIIGARPAGRYHGTFNYDVTMYEPNGYSLFPVSAMERIEPLNNVLSWLVNSHFYNVRSALNNNFIVDPTKVVMKDVLSRKAGQIIRLKPEAYGSDVRTAISQLPVNDVTRGNLADAQLVEAMIQRTLGATDNVMGMPTQGGRKTATEVRSSNGFSTNRLKTLCEMASAYGFGPMARRLVSNTQQFYDSSTKYKLVGDLAQFAPGALEVSPEHIAGFF
;
A
#
# COMPACT_ATOMS: atom_id res chain seq x y z
N TRP A 1 16.55 -11.17 -30.93
CA TRP A 1 17.25 -9.93 -31.24
C TRP A 1 17.05 -8.90 -30.14
N VAL A 2 18.09 -8.14 -29.84
CA VAL A 2 18.05 -6.99 -28.94
C VAL A 2 18.21 -5.74 -29.79
N PHE A 3 17.21 -4.88 -29.76
CA PHE A 3 17.21 -3.62 -30.50
C PHE A 3 17.47 -2.45 -29.52
N THR A 4 18.40 -1.60 -29.87
CA THR A 4 18.61 -0.32 -29.17
C THR A 4 17.87 0.77 -29.95
N ILE A 5 16.86 1.37 -29.31
CA ILE A 5 15.98 2.34 -29.94
C ILE A 5 16.20 3.71 -29.29
N SER A 6 16.35 4.76 -30.08
CA SER A 6 16.40 6.14 -29.59
C SER A 6 15.01 6.61 -29.17
N ARG A 7 14.96 7.70 -28.37
CA ARG A 7 13.69 8.33 -27.95
C ARG A 7 12.78 8.71 -29.13
N GLY A 8 13.34 8.93 -30.32
CA GLY A 8 12.60 9.25 -31.55
C GLY A 8 12.15 8.03 -32.36
N GLY A 9 12.25 6.81 -31.82
CA GLY A 9 11.82 5.58 -32.50
C GLY A 9 12.85 5.02 -33.51
N THR A 10 14.01 5.64 -33.67
CA THR A 10 15.04 5.18 -34.60
C THR A 10 15.85 4.04 -33.99
N ILE A 11 16.01 2.95 -34.72
CA ILE A 11 16.84 1.81 -34.30
C ILE A 11 18.31 2.20 -34.51
N ILE A 12 19.08 2.28 -33.41
CA ILE A 12 20.50 2.62 -33.39
C ILE A 12 21.36 1.37 -33.58
N GLY A 13 20.89 0.24 -33.09
CA GLY A 13 21.61 -1.02 -33.16
C GLY A 13 20.70 -2.22 -33.04
N ALA A 14 21.10 -3.33 -33.64
CA ALA A 14 20.43 -4.61 -33.53
C ALA A 14 21.49 -5.71 -33.38
N ARG A 15 21.30 -6.61 -32.41
CA ARG A 15 22.16 -7.76 -32.19
C ARG A 15 21.34 -8.98 -31.84
N PRO A 16 21.79 -10.20 -32.20
CA PRO A 16 21.15 -11.41 -31.70
C PRO A 16 21.26 -11.47 -30.18
N ALA A 17 20.22 -11.95 -29.52
CA ALA A 17 20.20 -12.08 -28.06
C ALA A 17 21.24 -13.12 -27.59
N GLY A 18 21.54 -14.12 -28.42
CA GLY A 18 22.58 -15.13 -28.17
C GLY A 18 22.33 -16.02 -26.95
N ARG A 19 21.06 -16.19 -26.53
CA ARG A 19 20.68 -16.98 -25.36
C ARG A 19 19.92 -18.23 -25.78
N TYR A 20 20.25 -19.38 -25.16
CA TYR A 20 19.64 -20.67 -25.50
C TYR A 20 18.17 -20.76 -25.11
N HIS A 21 17.76 -20.09 -24.02
CA HIS A 21 16.38 -20.17 -23.55
C HIS A 21 15.34 -19.53 -24.48
N GLY A 22 15.74 -18.71 -25.45
CA GLY A 22 14.84 -18.14 -26.48
C GLY A 22 13.72 -17.20 -25.94
N THR A 23 13.68 -16.94 -24.65
CA THR A 23 12.66 -16.13 -23.97
C THR A 23 13.20 -14.74 -23.60
N PHE A 24 12.33 -13.85 -23.15
CA PHE A 24 12.74 -12.55 -22.63
C PHE A 24 13.56 -12.70 -21.34
N ASN A 25 14.41 -11.72 -21.05
CA ASN A 25 15.28 -11.71 -19.87
C ASN A 25 14.57 -11.25 -18.58
N TYR A 26 13.29 -11.03 -18.62
CA TYR A 26 12.47 -10.59 -17.50
C TYR A 26 11.24 -11.48 -17.37
N ASP A 27 10.77 -11.62 -16.14
CA ASP A 27 9.54 -12.31 -15.78
C ASP A 27 8.53 -11.32 -15.25
N VAL A 28 7.28 -11.53 -15.57
CA VAL A 28 6.18 -10.78 -15.00
C VAL A 28 5.52 -11.64 -13.93
N THR A 29 5.74 -11.30 -12.68
CA THR A 29 5.06 -11.94 -11.57
C THR A 29 3.65 -11.36 -11.45
N MET A 30 2.66 -12.22 -11.51
CA MET A 30 1.26 -11.81 -11.44
C MET A 30 0.74 -12.00 -10.01
N TYR A 31 0.18 -10.93 -9.43
CA TYR A 31 -0.56 -11.03 -8.17
C TYR A 31 -1.92 -11.67 -8.39
N GLU A 32 -2.69 -11.16 -9.34
CA GLU A 32 -3.92 -11.76 -9.83
C GLU A 32 -3.95 -11.65 -11.36
N PRO A 33 -4.05 -12.78 -12.08
CA PRO A 33 -4.09 -12.74 -13.54
C PRO A 33 -5.39 -12.07 -13.99
N ASN A 34 -5.26 -11.11 -14.89
CA ASN A 34 -6.39 -10.50 -15.57
C ASN A 34 -6.52 -11.12 -16.98
N GLY A 35 -7.63 -11.80 -17.26
CA GLY A 35 -7.86 -12.44 -18.55
C GLY A 35 -7.95 -11.49 -19.75
N TYR A 36 -8.03 -10.20 -19.51
CA TYR A 36 -8.19 -9.16 -20.54
C TYR A 36 -6.93 -8.32 -20.77
N SER A 37 -5.96 -8.39 -19.89
CA SER A 37 -4.75 -7.56 -19.96
C SER A 37 -3.51 -8.38 -19.63
N LEU A 38 -2.41 -8.02 -20.29
CA LEU A 38 -1.09 -8.57 -19.98
C LEU A 38 -0.59 -8.10 -18.60
N PHE A 39 -1.10 -6.96 -18.11
CA PHE A 39 -0.74 -6.42 -16.82
C PHE A 39 -1.70 -6.92 -15.75
N PRO A 40 -1.19 -7.53 -14.68
CA PRO A 40 -2.01 -8.00 -13.57
C PRO A 40 -2.61 -6.84 -12.79
N VAL A 41 -3.79 -7.07 -12.22
CA VAL A 41 -4.41 -6.10 -11.30
C VAL A 41 -3.70 -6.16 -9.95
N SER A 42 -3.29 -5.03 -9.42
CA SER A 42 -2.66 -4.96 -8.11
C SER A 42 -3.70 -4.96 -6.98
N ALA A 43 -3.28 -5.41 -5.79
CA ALA A 43 -4.11 -5.30 -4.59
C ALA A 43 -4.45 -3.83 -4.27
N MET A 44 -3.51 -2.92 -4.52
CA MET A 44 -3.70 -1.48 -4.31
C MET A 44 -4.74 -0.88 -5.24
N GLU A 45 -4.73 -1.25 -6.50
CA GLU A 45 -5.70 -0.81 -7.50
C GLU A 45 -7.13 -1.18 -7.13
N ARG A 46 -7.32 -2.34 -6.48
CA ARG A 46 -8.63 -2.76 -5.97
C ARG A 46 -9.14 -1.93 -4.81
N ILE A 47 -8.27 -1.54 -3.92
CA ILE A 47 -8.65 -0.79 -2.71
C ILE A 47 -8.58 0.72 -2.90
N GLU A 48 -8.01 1.20 -4.00
CA GLU A 48 -7.86 2.63 -4.27
C GLU A 48 -9.15 3.43 -4.10
N PRO A 49 -10.32 3.01 -4.65
CA PRO A 49 -11.57 3.73 -4.45
C PRO A 49 -11.97 3.82 -2.97
N LEU A 50 -11.82 2.73 -2.21
CA LEU A 50 -12.13 2.69 -0.78
C LEU A 50 -11.14 3.54 0.04
N ASN A 51 -9.86 3.50 -0.32
CA ASN A 51 -8.83 4.32 0.33
C ASN A 51 -9.05 5.81 0.10
N ASN A 52 -9.53 6.20 -1.08
CA ASN A 52 -9.90 7.58 -1.37
C ASN A 52 -11.09 8.05 -0.52
N VAL A 53 -12.10 7.20 -0.34
CA VAL A 53 -13.24 7.48 0.55
C VAL A 53 -12.77 7.60 2.01
N LEU A 54 -11.93 6.68 2.48
CA LEU A 54 -11.37 6.71 3.83
C LEU A 54 -10.59 8.01 4.07
N SER A 55 -9.73 8.37 3.15
CA SER A 55 -8.95 9.61 3.21
C SER A 55 -9.84 10.84 3.22
N TRP A 56 -10.90 10.85 2.43
CA TRP A 56 -11.86 11.94 2.42
C TRP A 56 -12.62 12.06 3.75
N LEU A 57 -13.10 10.95 4.34
CA LEU A 57 -13.80 10.95 5.63
C LEU A 57 -12.91 11.50 6.76
N VAL A 58 -11.68 11.02 6.84
CA VAL A 58 -10.71 11.44 7.88
C VAL A 58 -10.34 12.91 7.70
N ASN A 59 -10.03 13.33 6.47
CA ASN A 59 -9.68 14.72 6.19
C ASN A 59 -10.85 15.67 6.46
N SER A 60 -12.08 15.27 6.12
CA SER A 60 -13.28 16.05 6.41
C SER A 60 -13.50 16.21 7.91
N HIS A 61 -13.26 15.15 8.69
CA HIS A 61 -13.33 15.22 10.13
C HIS A 61 -12.31 16.21 10.71
N PHE A 62 -11.03 16.08 10.31
CA PHE A 62 -10.00 17.01 10.78
C PHE A 62 -10.26 18.45 10.34
N TYR A 63 -10.77 18.65 9.12
CA TYR A 63 -11.16 19.98 8.67
C TYR A 63 -12.26 20.58 9.52
N ASN A 64 -13.29 19.79 9.86
CA ASN A 64 -14.38 20.26 10.73
C ASN A 64 -13.89 20.57 12.13
N VAL A 65 -13.07 19.71 12.74
CA VAL A 65 -12.45 19.95 14.04
C VAL A 65 -11.62 21.24 14.02
N ARG A 66 -10.81 21.44 12.97
CA ARG A 66 -10.03 22.66 12.80
C ARG A 66 -10.91 23.90 12.65
N SER A 67 -12.03 23.80 11.93
CA SER A 67 -12.99 24.89 11.78
C SER A 67 -13.71 25.20 13.09
N ALA A 68 -14.05 24.17 13.86
CA ALA A 68 -14.66 24.34 15.17
C ALA A 68 -13.71 24.99 16.21
N LEU A 69 -12.42 24.65 16.15
CA LEU A 69 -11.39 25.26 16.98
C LEU A 69 -11.05 26.69 16.57
N ASN A 70 -11.13 27.00 15.28
CA ASN A 70 -10.91 28.35 14.74
C ASN A 70 -12.25 29.00 14.46
N ASN A 71 -12.96 29.38 15.53
CA ASN A 71 -14.24 30.01 15.43
C ASN A 71 -14.24 31.21 14.47
N ASN A 72 -15.21 31.24 13.57
CA ASN A 72 -15.47 32.40 12.72
C ASN A 72 -16.39 33.36 13.47
N PHE A 73 -16.03 34.64 13.45
CA PHE A 73 -16.81 35.70 14.07
C PHE A 73 -17.34 36.65 13.01
N ILE A 74 -18.58 37.04 13.15
CA ILE A 74 -19.16 38.19 12.46
C ILE A 74 -18.95 39.38 13.37
N VAL A 75 -18.26 40.40 12.86
CA VAL A 75 -17.88 41.56 13.65
C VAL A 75 -18.38 42.80 12.94
N ASP A 76 -19.06 43.67 13.67
CA ASP A 76 -19.45 44.99 13.19
C ASP A 76 -18.24 45.95 13.35
N PRO A 77 -17.60 46.39 12.25
CA PRO A 77 -16.40 47.20 12.29
C PRO A 77 -16.68 48.63 12.81
N THR A 78 -17.93 49.05 12.85
CA THR A 78 -18.32 50.38 13.40
C THR A 78 -18.31 50.38 14.92
N LYS A 79 -18.56 49.24 15.56
CA LYS A 79 -18.70 49.07 17.01
C LYS A 79 -17.44 48.58 17.70
N VAL A 80 -16.52 47.94 16.99
CA VAL A 80 -15.38 47.26 17.58
C VAL A 80 -14.06 47.74 16.98
N VAL A 81 -12.99 47.70 17.81
CA VAL A 81 -11.62 47.99 17.34
C VAL A 81 -11.07 46.77 16.61
N MET A 82 -11.08 46.80 15.27
CA MET A 82 -10.68 45.68 14.41
C MET A 82 -9.27 45.15 14.68
N LYS A 83 -8.35 46.01 15.12
CA LYS A 83 -6.97 45.61 15.46
C LYS A 83 -6.94 44.59 16.60
N ASP A 84 -7.84 44.70 17.56
CA ASP A 84 -7.92 43.78 18.69
C ASP A 84 -8.49 42.42 18.21
N VAL A 85 -9.49 42.43 17.33
CA VAL A 85 -10.09 41.21 16.79
C VAL A 85 -9.10 40.41 15.93
N LEU A 86 -8.27 41.08 15.14
CA LEU A 86 -7.31 40.44 14.24
C LEU A 86 -6.09 39.82 14.96
N SER A 87 -5.80 40.24 16.18
CA SER A 87 -4.58 39.81 16.87
C SER A 87 -4.63 38.36 17.41
N ARG A 88 -5.78 37.75 17.51
CA ARG A 88 -6.02 36.30 17.86
C ARG A 88 -5.14 35.75 18.98
N LYS A 89 -4.96 36.48 20.07
CA LYS A 89 -4.22 36.03 21.25
C LYS A 89 -5.17 35.40 22.26
N ALA A 90 -4.75 34.33 22.92
CA ALA A 90 -5.52 33.73 24.00
C ALA A 90 -5.67 34.73 25.16
N GLY A 91 -6.89 34.90 25.71
CA GLY A 91 -7.16 35.87 26.79
C GLY A 91 -7.18 37.32 26.34
N GLN A 92 -7.28 37.60 25.08
CA GLN A 92 -7.32 38.98 24.58
C GLN A 92 -8.59 39.73 24.95
N ILE A 93 -8.45 40.99 25.31
CA ILE A 93 -9.55 41.92 25.58
C ILE A 93 -9.84 42.68 24.28
N ILE A 94 -11.08 42.58 23.80
CA ILE A 94 -11.58 43.30 22.65
C ILE A 94 -12.27 44.55 23.09
N ARG A 95 -11.81 45.72 22.66
CA ARG A 95 -12.34 47.03 23.05
C ARG A 95 -13.47 47.44 22.10
N LEU A 96 -14.55 47.94 22.71
CA LEU A 96 -15.63 48.58 21.97
C LEU A 96 -15.23 50.04 21.66
N LYS A 97 -15.73 50.56 20.55
CA LYS A 97 -15.63 52.00 20.26
C LYS A 97 -16.60 52.78 21.08
N PRO A 98 -16.34 54.06 21.37
CA PRO A 98 -17.22 54.91 22.22
C PRO A 98 -18.67 54.97 21.74
N GLU A 99 -18.89 54.88 20.42
CA GLU A 99 -20.21 54.92 19.78
C GLU A 99 -21.06 53.69 20.12
N ALA A 100 -20.44 52.59 20.54
CA ALA A 100 -21.10 51.37 20.90
C ALA A 100 -21.33 51.16 22.41
N TYR A 101 -20.94 52.11 23.25
CA TYR A 101 -21.15 52.02 24.67
C TYR A 101 -22.65 52.02 25.00
N GLY A 102 -23.10 51.02 25.77
CA GLY A 102 -24.51 50.83 26.13
C GLY A 102 -25.30 49.97 25.12
N SER A 103 -24.73 49.57 24.00
CA SER A 103 -25.34 48.60 23.10
C SER A 103 -25.02 47.17 23.54
N ASP A 104 -25.91 46.23 23.17
CA ASP A 104 -25.67 44.80 23.46
C ASP A 104 -24.42 44.33 22.71
N VAL A 105 -23.47 43.78 23.46
CA VAL A 105 -22.19 43.25 22.95
C VAL A 105 -22.41 42.16 21.88
N ARG A 106 -23.51 41.42 21.99
CA ARG A 106 -23.87 40.36 21.01
C ARG A 106 -24.18 40.92 19.61
N THR A 107 -24.59 42.19 19.53
CA THR A 107 -24.80 42.86 18.23
C THR A 107 -23.51 43.36 17.61
N ALA A 108 -22.45 43.49 18.39
CA ALA A 108 -21.15 43.95 17.94
C ALA A 108 -20.26 42.78 17.46
N ILE A 109 -20.34 41.63 18.13
CA ILE A 109 -19.57 40.41 17.80
C ILE A 109 -20.52 39.22 18.01
N SER A 110 -20.70 38.46 16.94
CA SER A 110 -21.45 37.19 16.95
C SER A 110 -20.55 36.07 16.46
N GLN A 111 -20.51 34.99 17.20
CA GLN A 111 -19.83 33.78 16.78
C GLN A 111 -20.68 33.02 15.75
N LEU A 112 -20.11 32.65 14.61
CA LEU A 112 -20.76 31.80 13.65
C LEU A 112 -20.70 30.35 14.19
N PRO A 113 -21.83 29.70 14.51
CA PRO A 113 -21.81 28.36 15.02
C PRO A 113 -21.35 27.39 13.89
N VAL A 114 -20.30 26.64 14.15
CA VAL A 114 -19.89 25.53 13.29
C VAL A 114 -20.60 24.28 13.80
N ASN A 115 -21.57 23.80 13.05
CA ASN A 115 -22.23 22.54 13.36
C ASN A 115 -21.30 21.37 13.04
N ASP A 116 -21.09 20.51 14.01
CA ASP A 116 -20.36 19.27 13.79
C ASP A 116 -21.23 18.26 13.06
N VAL A 117 -21.01 18.16 11.75
CA VAL A 117 -21.67 17.19 10.87
C VAL A 117 -20.83 15.92 10.67
N THR A 118 -19.65 15.87 11.25
CA THR A 118 -18.67 14.78 11.01
C THR A 118 -18.61 13.76 12.15
N ARG A 119 -19.53 13.83 13.09
CA ARG A 119 -19.58 12.91 14.24
C ARG A 119 -19.69 11.44 13.81
N GLY A 120 -20.38 11.18 12.69
CA GLY A 120 -20.48 9.85 12.08
C GLY A 120 -19.26 9.42 11.28
N ASN A 121 -18.45 10.36 10.80
CA ASN A 121 -17.36 10.06 9.86
C ASN A 121 -16.34 9.07 10.40
N LEU A 122 -16.09 9.06 11.71
CA LEU A 122 -15.15 8.10 12.33
C LEU A 122 -15.73 6.67 12.33
N ALA A 123 -17.03 6.52 12.57
CA ALA A 123 -17.70 5.23 12.48
C ALA A 123 -17.75 4.73 11.02
N ASP A 124 -18.03 5.63 10.08
CA ASP A 124 -18.00 5.33 8.64
C ASP A 124 -16.58 4.98 8.18
N ALA A 125 -15.55 5.66 8.70
CA ALA A 125 -14.15 5.34 8.43
C ALA A 125 -13.80 3.92 8.89
N GLN A 126 -14.24 3.50 10.07
CA GLN A 126 -14.06 2.12 10.55
C GLN A 126 -14.78 1.10 9.68
N LEU A 127 -15.97 1.43 9.18
CA LEU A 127 -16.70 0.57 8.24
C LEU A 127 -15.94 0.42 6.93
N VAL A 128 -15.42 1.51 6.37
CA VAL A 128 -14.62 1.49 5.14
C VAL A 128 -13.32 0.71 5.34
N GLU A 129 -12.65 0.86 6.49
CA GLU A 129 -11.47 0.07 6.86
C GLU A 129 -11.79 -1.44 6.89
N ALA A 130 -12.91 -1.82 7.50
CA ALA A 130 -13.36 -3.21 7.49
C ALA A 130 -13.68 -3.73 6.07
N MET A 131 -14.18 -2.87 5.17
CA MET A 131 -14.39 -3.22 3.77
C MET A 131 -13.05 -3.43 3.04
N ILE A 132 -12.05 -2.60 3.28
CA ILE A 132 -10.69 -2.74 2.74
C ILE A 132 -10.08 -4.07 3.19
N GLN A 133 -10.14 -4.38 4.48
CA GLN A 133 -9.63 -5.63 5.03
C GLN A 133 -10.31 -6.85 4.41
N ARG A 134 -11.64 -6.82 4.24
CA ARG A 134 -12.40 -7.90 3.58
C ARG A 134 -12.02 -8.05 2.10
N THR A 135 -11.83 -6.95 1.41
CA THR A 135 -11.43 -6.95 -0.02
C THR A 135 -10.05 -7.56 -0.22
N LEU A 136 -9.10 -7.23 0.65
CA LEU A 136 -7.76 -7.80 0.63
C LEU A 136 -7.70 -9.24 1.17
N GLY A 137 -8.69 -9.64 1.97
CA GLY A 137 -8.64 -10.90 2.73
C GLY A 137 -7.67 -10.85 3.92
N ALA A 138 -7.20 -9.66 4.29
CA ALA A 138 -6.36 -9.43 5.45
C ALA A 138 -7.25 -9.22 6.69
N THR A 139 -7.73 -10.31 7.28
CA THR A 139 -8.52 -10.28 8.51
C THR A 139 -7.60 -10.05 9.73
N ASP A 140 -8.19 -9.61 10.85
CA ASP A 140 -7.46 -9.37 12.11
C ASP A 140 -6.63 -10.58 12.54
N ASN A 141 -7.13 -11.80 12.30
CA ASN A 141 -6.43 -13.04 12.58
C ASN A 141 -5.12 -13.18 11.78
N VAL A 142 -5.12 -12.76 10.50
CA VAL A 142 -3.93 -12.79 9.64
C VAL A 142 -2.92 -11.74 10.07
N MET A 143 -3.40 -10.61 10.57
CA MET A 143 -2.56 -9.52 11.11
C MET A 143 -2.05 -9.79 12.52
N GLY A 144 -2.41 -10.93 13.13
CA GLY A 144 -2.01 -11.28 14.49
C GLY A 144 -2.73 -10.48 15.58
N MET A 145 -3.79 -9.79 15.23
CA MET A 145 -4.61 -9.06 16.21
C MET A 145 -5.55 -10.03 16.92
N PRO A 146 -5.68 -9.95 18.25
CA PRO A 146 -6.62 -10.77 18.98
C PRO A 146 -8.04 -10.42 18.56
N THR A 147 -8.77 -11.41 18.04
CA THR A 147 -10.19 -11.22 17.68
C THR A 147 -10.99 -10.92 18.93
N GLN A 148 -11.61 -9.75 18.97
CA GLN A 148 -12.55 -9.38 20.03
C GLN A 148 -13.78 -10.29 19.95
N GLY A 149 -14.04 -11.04 20.99
CA GLY A 149 -15.26 -11.83 21.15
C GLY A 149 -15.02 -13.17 21.81
N GLY A 150 -15.80 -13.49 22.80
CA GLY A 150 -16.05 -14.74 23.50
C GLY A 150 -14.92 -15.78 23.56
N ARG A 151 -15.11 -16.75 24.45
CA ARG A 151 -14.19 -17.87 24.64
C ARG A 151 -14.22 -18.78 23.38
N LYS A 152 -13.27 -18.60 22.47
CA LYS A 152 -13.13 -19.43 21.26
C LYS A 152 -12.36 -20.71 21.59
N THR A 153 -12.75 -21.81 20.99
CA THR A 153 -12.01 -23.07 21.11
C THR A 153 -10.76 -23.02 20.22
N ALA A 154 -9.72 -23.76 20.62
CA ALA A 154 -8.49 -23.87 19.84
C ALA A 154 -8.74 -24.38 18.40
N THR A 155 -9.73 -25.27 18.24
CA THR A 155 -10.13 -25.80 16.93
C THR A 155 -10.76 -24.72 16.04
N GLU A 156 -11.63 -23.88 16.59
CA GLU A 156 -12.28 -22.79 15.88
C GLU A 156 -11.25 -21.74 15.42
N VAL A 157 -10.29 -21.39 16.28
CA VAL A 157 -9.20 -20.46 15.92
C VAL A 157 -8.32 -21.05 14.81
N ARG A 158 -7.97 -22.34 14.89
CA ARG A 158 -7.19 -23.01 13.83
C ARG A 158 -7.94 -23.07 12.50
N SER A 159 -9.22 -23.39 12.52
CA SER A 159 -10.06 -23.43 11.31
C SER A 159 -10.17 -22.03 10.67
N SER A 160 -10.47 -21.02 11.48
CA SER A 160 -10.56 -19.62 11.02
C SER A 160 -9.23 -19.12 10.42
N ASN A 161 -8.11 -19.42 11.10
CA ASN A 161 -6.79 -19.08 10.57
C ASN A 161 -6.47 -19.83 9.27
N GLY A 162 -6.85 -21.10 9.17
CA GLY A 162 -6.69 -21.89 7.96
C GLY A 162 -7.39 -21.27 6.75
N PHE A 163 -8.64 -20.87 6.92
CA PHE A 163 -9.39 -20.21 5.83
C PHE A 163 -8.82 -18.85 5.45
N SER A 164 -8.40 -18.05 6.42
CA SER A 164 -7.81 -16.73 6.17
C SER A 164 -6.47 -16.84 5.44
N THR A 165 -5.65 -17.84 5.78
CA THR A 165 -4.32 -18.03 5.17
C THR A 165 -4.39 -18.67 3.78
N ASN A 166 -5.44 -19.44 3.47
CA ASN A 166 -5.54 -20.13 2.18
C ASN A 166 -5.51 -19.17 0.98
N ARG A 167 -6.16 -18.02 1.08
CA ARG A 167 -6.14 -17.01 0.01
C ARG A 167 -4.73 -16.45 -0.22
N LEU A 168 -4.02 -16.10 0.87
CA LEU A 168 -2.65 -15.61 0.79
C LEU A 168 -1.71 -16.70 0.24
N LYS A 169 -1.91 -17.95 0.65
CA LYS A 169 -1.17 -19.10 0.15
C LYS A 169 -1.33 -19.24 -1.37
N THR A 170 -2.56 -19.17 -1.88
CA THR A 170 -2.82 -19.22 -3.33
C THR A 170 -2.11 -18.10 -4.08
N LEU A 171 -2.09 -16.88 -3.53
CA LEU A 171 -1.38 -15.75 -4.13
C LEU A 171 0.14 -15.97 -4.14
N CYS A 172 0.70 -16.52 -3.05
CA CYS A 172 2.12 -16.89 -2.98
C CYS A 172 2.47 -18.01 -3.97
N GLU A 173 1.60 -19.00 -4.12
CA GLU A 173 1.77 -20.09 -5.09
C GLU A 173 1.75 -19.56 -6.53
N MET A 174 0.85 -18.63 -6.84
CA MET A 174 0.83 -17.95 -8.14
C MET A 174 2.11 -17.15 -8.38
N ALA A 175 2.56 -16.35 -7.41
CA ALA A 175 3.80 -15.61 -7.52
C ALA A 175 5.01 -16.54 -7.72
N SER A 176 5.02 -17.68 -7.04
CA SER A 176 6.05 -18.70 -7.22
C SER A 176 6.01 -19.31 -8.61
N ALA A 177 4.84 -19.68 -9.11
CA ALA A 177 4.68 -20.32 -10.41
C ALA A 177 5.03 -19.40 -11.58
N TYR A 178 4.60 -18.14 -11.52
CA TYR A 178 4.81 -17.17 -12.62
C TYR A 178 6.11 -16.37 -12.50
N GLY A 179 6.65 -16.19 -11.31
CA GLY A 179 7.89 -15.45 -11.08
C GLY A 179 9.09 -16.35 -10.87
N PHE A 180 9.14 -17.06 -9.76
CA PHE A 180 10.32 -17.84 -9.38
C PHE A 180 10.58 -19.05 -10.25
N GLY A 181 9.53 -19.74 -10.72
CA GLY A 181 9.68 -20.91 -11.59
C GLY A 181 10.38 -20.57 -12.91
N PRO A 182 9.86 -19.65 -13.72
CA PRO A 182 10.51 -19.21 -14.95
C PRO A 182 11.90 -18.62 -14.74
N MET A 183 12.09 -17.84 -13.66
CA MET A 183 13.40 -17.29 -13.31
C MET A 183 14.42 -18.40 -13.04
N ALA A 184 14.06 -19.42 -12.28
CA ALA A 184 14.94 -20.55 -11.98
C ALA A 184 15.32 -21.31 -13.27
N ARG A 185 14.36 -21.58 -14.14
CA ARG A 185 14.62 -22.24 -15.43
C ARG A 185 15.61 -21.45 -16.29
N ARG A 186 15.46 -20.12 -16.36
CA ARG A 186 16.40 -19.25 -17.09
C ARG A 186 17.76 -19.19 -16.45
N LEU A 187 17.85 -19.18 -15.11
CA LEU A 187 19.10 -19.28 -14.41
C LEU A 187 19.86 -20.55 -14.77
N VAL A 188 19.16 -21.71 -14.75
CA VAL A 188 19.74 -22.98 -15.15
C VAL A 188 20.23 -22.93 -16.61
N SER A 189 19.39 -22.47 -17.53
CA SER A 189 19.77 -22.37 -18.95
C SER A 189 20.96 -21.43 -19.18
N ASN A 190 20.99 -20.28 -18.49
CA ASN A 190 22.13 -19.37 -18.58
C ASN A 190 23.40 -19.97 -17.96
N THR A 191 23.27 -20.69 -16.84
CA THR A 191 24.41 -21.40 -16.24
C THR A 191 24.99 -22.42 -17.21
N GLN A 192 24.16 -23.19 -17.88
CA GLN A 192 24.60 -24.17 -18.88
C GLN A 192 25.27 -23.53 -20.09
N GLN A 193 24.79 -22.37 -20.52
CA GLN A 193 25.35 -21.68 -21.67
C GLN A 193 26.68 -20.97 -21.37
N PHE A 194 26.81 -20.35 -20.20
CA PHE A 194 27.90 -19.43 -19.88
C PHE A 194 28.87 -19.95 -18.83
N TYR A 195 28.69 -21.15 -18.34
CA TYR A 195 29.56 -21.73 -17.33
C TYR A 195 30.81 -22.29 -17.98
N ASP A 196 31.94 -21.69 -17.68
CA ASP A 196 33.24 -21.98 -18.28
C ASP A 196 34.26 -22.54 -17.29
N SER A 197 33.98 -22.51 -16.00
CA SER A 197 34.87 -22.95 -14.94
C SER A 197 34.17 -23.79 -13.88
N SER A 198 34.87 -24.73 -13.26
CA SER A 198 34.32 -25.51 -12.15
C SER A 198 34.06 -24.62 -10.93
N THR A 199 32.91 -24.78 -10.29
CA THR A 199 32.53 -24.02 -9.10
C THR A 199 32.09 -24.95 -7.99
N LYS A 200 32.48 -24.61 -6.76
CA LYS A 200 32.11 -25.36 -5.56
C LYS A 200 30.90 -24.77 -4.90
N TYR A 201 29.86 -25.58 -4.80
CA TYR A 201 28.61 -25.21 -4.11
C TYR A 201 28.55 -25.89 -2.75
N LYS A 202 28.27 -25.10 -1.71
CA LYS A 202 28.00 -25.64 -0.39
C LYS A 202 26.55 -26.11 -0.34
N LEU A 203 26.33 -27.37 -0.07
CA LEU A 203 25.01 -27.92 0.14
C LEU A 203 24.51 -27.54 1.54
N VAL A 204 23.25 -27.15 1.66
CA VAL A 204 22.61 -26.72 2.91
C VAL A 204 21.30 -27.51 3.09
N GLY A 205 20.92 -27.79 4.33
CA GLY A 205 19.71 -28.55 4.65
C GLY A 205 19.91 -30.07 4.53
N ASP A 206 18.84 -30.78 4.25
CA ASP A 206 18.83 -32.26 4.21
C ASP A 206 19.78 -32.83 3.13
N LEU A 207 20.02 -32.08 2.06
CA LEU A 207 20.96 -32.48 1.00
C LEU A 207 22.42 -32.50 1.49
N ALA A 208 22.78 -31.74 2.54
CA ALA A 208 24.11 -31.74 3.11
C ALA A 208 24.47 -33.10 3.76
N GLN A 209 23.50 -33.92 4.09
CA GLN A 209 23.71 -35.26 4.65
C GLN A 209 24.24 -36.25 3.60
N PHE A 210 23.89 -36.06 2.33
CA PHE A 210 24.31 -36.94 1.23
C PHE A 210 25.69 -36.59 0.66
N ALA A 211 26.11 -35.33 0.82
CA ALA A 211 27.45 -34.88 0.39
C ALA A 211 27.99 -33.88 1.38
N PRO A 212 28.63 -34.37 2.46
CA PRO A 212 29.29 -33.51 3.46
C PRO A 212 30.45 -32.80 2.82
N GLY A 213 30.30 -31.50 2.57
CA GLY A 213 31.30 -30.67 1.94
C GLY A 213 30.77 -29.79 0.82
N ALA A 214 31.64 -29.39 -0.08
CA ALA A 214 31.28 -28.65 -1.27
C ALA A 214 31.09 -29.60 -2.45
N LEU A 215 29.96 -29.50 -3.14
CA LEU A 215 29.79 -30.19 -4.41
C LEU A 215 30.52 -29.39 -5.50
N GLU A 216 31.50 -29.98 -6.14
CA GLU A 216 32.18 -29.40 -7.29
C GLU A 216 31.41 -29.76 -8.57
N VAL A 217 30.91 -28.73 -9.23
CA VAL A 217 30.16 -28.86 -10.48
C VAL A 217 31.03 -28.33 -11.61
N SER A 218 31.38 -29.18 -12.55
CA SER A 218 32.12 -28.81 -13.78
C SER A 218 31.15 -28.52 -14.93
N PRO A 219 31.56 -27.72 -15.94
CA PRO A 219 30.74 -27.45 -17.12
C PRO A 219 30.28 -28.72 -17.82
N GLU A 220 31.09 -29.76 -17.81
CA GLU A 220 30.77 -31.07 -18.45
C GLU A 220 29.59 -31.77 -17.78
N HIS A 221 29.41 -31.60 -16.47
CA HIS A 221 28.28 -32.18 -15.73
C HIS A 221 26.96 -31.48 -16.04
N ILE A 222 27.01 -30.25 -16.50
CA ILE A 222 25.82 -29.42 -16.76
C ILE A 222 25.44 -29.46 -18.23
N ALA A 223 26.43 -29.68 -19.14
CA ALA A 223 26.20 -29.73 -20.55
C ALA A 223 25.40 -31.01 -20.93
N GLY A 224 24.22 -30.84 -21.49
CA GLY A 224 23.48 -31.93 -22.12
C GLY A 224 22.19 -32.39 -21.46
N PHE A 225 21.65 -31.64 -20.50
CA PHE A 225 20.37 -31.95 -19.87
C PHE A 225 19.19 -31.14 -20.44
N PHE A 226 19.10 -31.00 -21.79
CA PHE A 226 17.92 -30.46 -22.51
C PHE A 226 17.63 -31.19 -23.78
#